data_e95faf4a818baa1090987191afd0be1d
#
_entry.id   e95faf4a818baa1090987191afd0be1d
#
_cell.length_a   1.000
_cell.length_b   1.000
_cell.length_c   1.000
_cell.angle_alpha   90.00
_cell.angle_beta   90.00
_cell.angle_gamma   90.00
#
_symmetry.space_group_name_H-M   'P 1'
#
loop_
_entity.id
_entity.type
_entity.pdbx_description
1 polymer ?
#
loop_
_entity_poly.entity_id
_entity_poly.type
_entity_poly.pdbx_seq_one_letter_code
_entity_poly.pdbx_strand_id
1 'polypeptide(L)'
;MSKLKNEPLVRVSEEDGIEIRKIQYPDNTIERIYKQKGVILPRIPLKGRFVEQYVALQLLDKDLRNVIGWENIIKNICNNINKEQHFIYPDLEKNLILKSLFISKVVTYGKCFTEAKGRRFTLQRKHVPEKYRDLH
;
A
#
# COMPACT_ATOMS: atom_id res chain seq x y z
N MET A 1 37.88 -2.01 -12.89
CA MET A 1 36.42 -2.05 -13.02
C MET A 1 35.88 -3.21 -12.17
N SER A 2 35.34 -2.90 -11.02
CA SER A 2 34.78 -3.89 -10.08
C SER A 2 33.51 -4.48 -10.68
N LYS A 3 33.50 -5.79 -10.93
CA LYS A 3 32.27 -6.55 -11.21
C LYS A 3 31.41 -6.50 -9.96
N LEU A 4 30.42 -5.60 -9.91
CA LEU A 4 29.33 -5.67 -8.95
C LEU A 4 28.71 -7.06 -9.10
N LYS A 5 28.90 -7.91 -8.10
CA LYS A 5 28.32 -9.24 -8.05
C LYS A 5 26.80 -9.10 -8.04
N ASN A 6 26.15 -9.63 -9.06
CA ASN A 6 24.70 -9.80 -9.17
C ASN A 6 24.24 -10.91 -8.21
N GLU A 7 24.54 -10.78 -6.92
CA GLU A 7 24.10 -11.73 -5.93
C GLU A 7 22.68 -11.38 -5.46
N PRO A 8 21.81 -12.38 -5.29
CA PRO A 8 20.46 -12.13 -4.80
C PRO A 8 20.50 -11.63 -3.35
N LEU A 9 19.65 -10.66 -3.03
CA LEU A 9 19.47 -10.17 -1.67
C LEU A 9 18.57 -11.13 -0.90
N VAL A 10 19.09 -11.74 0.18
CA VAL A 10 18.35 -12.66 1.03
C VAL A 10 18.01 -11.97 2.34
N ARG A 11 16.73 -11.99 2.71
CA ARG A 11 16.23 -11.56 4.02
C ARG A 11 15.53 -12.73 4.69
N VAL A 12 15.80 -12.93 5.97
CA VAL A 12 15.18 -13.97 6.79
C VAL A 12 14.41 -13.29 7.90
N SER A 13 13.17 -13.68 8.10
CA SER A 13 12.32 -13.29 9.24
C SER A 13 11.66 -14.53 9.82
N GLU A 14 11.21 -14.46 11.06
CA GLU A 14 10.44 -15.52 11.71
C GLU A 14 9.12 -14.95 12.18
N GLU A 15 8.03 -15.64 11.90
CA GLU A 15 6.68 -15.28 12.27
C GLU A 15 5.88 -16.54 12.62
N ASP A 16 5.34 -16.59 13.81
CA ASP A 16 4.56 -17.74 14.35
C ASP A 16 5.29 -19.10 14.24
N GLY A 17 6.61 -19.13 14.46
CA GLY A 17 7.42 -20.35 14.36
C GLY A 17 7.68 -20.80 12.92
N ILE A 18 7.41 -19.94 11.95
CA ILE A 18 7.71 -20.15 10.53
C ILE A 18 8.85 -19.22 10.12
N GLU A 19 9.96 -19.80 9.68
CA GLU A 19 11.05 -19.06 9.04
C GLU A 19 10.61 -18.66 7.63
N ILE A 20 10.60 -17.36 7.34
CA ILE A 20 10.28 -16.80 6.02
C ILE A 20 11.58 -16.29 5.41
N ARG A 21 12.04 -16.92 4.34
CA ARG A 21 13.21 -16.52 3.57
C ARG A 21 12.74 -15.81 2.30
N LYS A 22 13.01 -14.51 2.20
CA LYS A 22 12.72 -13.70 1.01
C LYS A 22 14.01 -13.51 0.22
N ILE A 23 14.03 -13.97 -1.03
CA ILE A 23 15.14 -13.84 -1.96
C ILE A 23 14.70 -12.86 -3.04
N GLN A 24 15.44 -11.77 -3.19
CA GLN A 24 15.24 -10.82 -4.27
C GLN A 24 16.37 -10.96 -5.28
N TYR A 25 16.03 -11.34 -6.49
CA TYR A 25 16.97 -11.48 -7.61
C TYR A 25 17.24 -10.13 -8.29
N PRO A 26 18.36 -9.99 -9.04
CA PRO A 26 18.72 -8.75 -9.74
C PRO A 26 17.67 -8.28 -10.78
N ASP A 27 16.87 -9.19 -11.31
CA ASP A 27 15.76 -8.91 -12.22
C ASP A 27 14.48 -8.45 -11.51
N ASN A 28 14.56 -8.14 -10.19
CA ASN A 28 13.45 -7.82 -9.30
C ASN A 28 12.45 -8.98 -9.04
N THR A 29 12.74 -10.18 -9.52
CA THR A 29 11.96 -11.35 -9.13
C THR A 29 12.12 -11.59 -7.64
N ILE A 30 11.02 -11.90 -6.95
CA ILE A 30 11.01 -12.17 -5.51
C ILE A 30 10.52 -13.58 -5.28
N GLU A 31 11.38 -14.39 -4.67
CA GLU A 31 11.02 -15.71 -4.17
C GLU A 31 10.84 -15.68 -2.65
N ARG A 32 9.87 -16.41 -2.15
CA ARG A 32 9.67 -16.61 -0.71
C ARG A 32 9.64 -18.09 -0.41
N ILE A 33 10.48 -18.52 0.52
CA ILE A 33 10.56 -19.90 1.00
C ILE A 33 10.09 -19.89 2.45
N TYR A 34 9.14 -20.73 2.77
CA TYR A 34 8.61 -20.90 4.13
C TYR A 34 9.11 -22.20 4.71
N LYS A 35 9.67 -22.17 5.93
CA LYS A 35 10.15 -23.35 6.64
C LYS A 35 9.53 -23.40 8.02
N GLN A 36 9.13 -24.58 8.46
CA GLN A 36 8.72 -24.84 9.82
C GLN A 36 9.57 -25.97 10.39
N LYS A 37 10.24 -25.74 11.52
CA LYS A 37 11.16 -26.70 12.15
C LYS A 37 12.21 -27.23 11.14
N GLY A 38 12.74 -26.37 10.28
CA GLY A 38 13.74 -26.74 9.26
C GLY A 38 13.18 -27.40 7.99
N VAL A 39 11.91 -27.75 7.95
CA VAL A 39 11.26 -28.39 6.79
C VAL A 39 10.63 -27.31 5.90
N ILE A 40 10.89 -27.37 4.59
CA ILE A 40 10.27 -26.48 3.61
C ILE A 40 8.78 -26.82 3.50
N LEU A 41 7.92 -25.80 3.72
CA LEU A 41 6.48 -25.98 3.58
C LEU A 41 6.10 -26.00 2.10
N PRO A 42 5.24 -26.95 1.67
CA PRO A 42 4.77 -27.00 0.30
C PRO A 42 3.92 -25.78 -0.02
N ARG A 43 4.08 -25.22 -1.22
CA ARG A 43 3.24 -24.16 -1.75
C ARG A 43 2.10 -24.74 -2.56
N ILE A 44 0.88 -24.48 -2.13
CA ILE A 44 -0.32 -24.82 -2.90
C ILE A 44 -0.84 -23.53 -3.51
N PRO A 45 -0.79 -23.35 -4.86
CA PRO A 45 -1.37 -22.17 -5.49
C PRO A 45 -2.90 -22.22 -5.33
N LEU A 46 -3.42 -21.30 -4.55
CA LEU A 46 -4.86 -21.13 -4.45
C LEU A 46 -5.37 -20.49 -5.76
N LYS A 47 -6.33 -21.13 -6.40
CA LYS A 47 -6.96 -20.68 -7.66
C LYS A 47 -8.48 -20.60 -7.46
N GLY A 48 -9.12 -19.73 -8.23
CA GLY A 48 -10.57 -19.63 -8.30
C GLY A 48 -11.10 -18.25 -7.93
N ARG A 49 -12.37 -18.05 -8.23
CA ARG A 49 -13.05 -16.75 -8.10
C ARG A 49 -12.95 -16.13 -6.69
N PHE A 50 -13.04 -16.94 -5.66
CA PHE A 50 -12.96 -16.44 -4.27
C PHE A 50 -11.56 -15.94 -3.91
N VAL A 51 -10.52 -16.61 -4.41
CA VAL A 51 -9.13 -16.16 -4.20
C VAL A 51 -8.87 -14.83 -4.91
N GLU A 52 -9.37 -14.70 -6.14
CA GLU A 52 -9.27 -13.46 -6.90
C GLU A 52 -10.01 -12.31 -6.23
N GLN A 53 -11.20 -12.57 -5.68
CA GLN A 53 -11.95 -11.58 -4.89
C GLN A 53 -11.20 -11.21 -3.60
N TYR A 54 -10.63 -12.19 -2.90
CA TYR A 54 -9.86 -11.94 -1.69
C TYR A 54 -8.63 -11.06 -1.98
N VAL A 55 -7.87 -11.37 -3.02
CA VAL A 55 -6.70 -10.56 -3.42
C VAL A 55 -7.14 -9.14 -3.81
N ALA A 56 -8.25 -8.99 -4.53
CA ALA A 56 -8.77 -7.68 -4.89
C ALA A 56 -9.19 -6.85 -3.66
N LEU A 57 -9.82 -7.49 -2.67
CA LEU A 57 -10.18 -6.83 -1.40
C LEU A 57 -8.95 -6.43 -0.59
N GLN A 58 -7.90 -7.26 -0.56
CA GLN A 58 -6.63 -6.92 0.09
C GLN A 58 -5.97 -5.69 -0.55
N LEU A 59 -6.02 -5.57 -1.87
CA LEU A 59 -5.51 -4.40 -2.58
C LEU A 59 -6.32 -3.14 -2.26
N LEU A 60 -7.65 -3.26 -2.19
CA LEU A 60 -8.52 -2.15 -1.80
C LEU A 60 -8.27 -1.71 -0.35
N ASP A 61 -8.16 -2.64 0.58
CA ASP A 61 -7.84 -2.34 1.98
C ASP A 61 -6.50 -1.60 2.09
N LYS A 62 -5.48 -2.04 1.37
CA LYS A 62 -4.18 -1.36 1.31
C LYS A 62 -4.31 0.07 0.79
N ASP A 63 -5.05 0.28 -0.31
CA ASP A 63 -5.24 1.60 -0.90
C ASP A 63 -6.00 2.54 0.06
N LEU A 64 -7.04 2.04 0.72
CA LEU A 64 -7.81 2.83 1.70
C LEU A 64 -6.98 3.17 2.95
N ARG A 65 -6.16 2.26 3.44
CA ARG A 65 -5.21 2.55 4.55
C ARG A 65 -4.21 3.63 4.17
N ASN A 66 -3.70 3.62 2.93
CA ASN A 66 -2.82 4.68 2.44
C ASN A 66 -3.55 6.04 2.42
N VAL A 67 -4.81 6.08 1.94
CA VAL A 67 -5.64 7.29 1.95
C VAL A 67 -5.80 7.86 3.36
N ILE A 68 -6.11 6.99 4.34
CA ILE A 68 -6.22 7.38 5.76
C ILE A 68 -4.88 7.89 6.30
N GLY A 69 -3.78 7.21 5.96
CA GLY A 69 -2.44 7.62 6.36
C GLY A 69 -2.09 9.03 5.85
N TRP A 70 -2.32 9.31 4.57
CA TRP A 70 -2.09 10.63 3.99
C TRP A 70 -2.99 11.71 4.61
N GLU A 71 -4.26 11.40 4.88
CA GLU A 71 -5.17 12.32 5.58
C GLU A 71 -4.63 12.72 6.96
N ASN A 72 -4.12 11.75 7.72
CA ASN A 72 -3.56 12.00 9.03
C ASN A 72 -2.29 12.88 8.95
N ILE A 73 -1.42 12.63 7.95
CA ILE A 73 -0.23 13.46 7.72
C ILE A 73 -0.64 14.90 7.36
N ILE A 74 -1.60 15.08 6.45
CA ILE A 74 -2.14 16.39 6.07
C ILE A 74 -2.67 17.14 7.30
N LYS A 75 -3.49 16.48 8.12
CA LYS A 75 -4.03 17.08 9.37
C LYS A 75 -2.92 17.51 10.31
N ASN A 76 -1.91 16.69 10.50
CA ASN A 76 -0.79 17.01 11.38
C ASN A 76 0.00 18.23 10.87
N ILE A 77 0.27 18.30 9.56
CA ILE A 77 0.97 19.45 8.97
C ILE A 77 0.11 20.72 9.11
N CYS A 78 -1.18 20.65 8.79
CA CYS A 78 -2.09 21.81 8.91
C CYS A 78 -2.23 22.29 10.36
N ASN A 79 -2.35 21.38 11.33
CA ASN A 79 -2.44 21.74 12.74
C ASN A 79 -1.16 22.42 13.27
N ASN A 80 0.01 22.04 12.75
CA ASN A 80 1.28 22.66 13.12
C ASN A 80 1.40 24.05 12.49
N ILE A 81 0.98 24.23 11.23
CA ILE A 81 0.96 25.56 10.58
C ILE A 81 0.08 26.54 11.34
N ASN A 82 -1.11 26.10 11.79
CA ASN A 82 -2.04 26.98 12.52
C ASN A 82 -1.51 27.41 13.92
N LYS A 83 -0.54 26.70 14.49
CA LYS A 83 0.11 27.08 15.77
C LYS A 83 1.24 28.08 15.58
N GLU A 84 1.87 28.07 14.41
CA GLU A 84 2.92 29.01 14.03
C GLU A 84 2.27 30.24 13.40
N GLN A 85 1.94 31.27 14.16
CA GLN A 85 1.19 32.47 13.76
C GLN A 85 1.91 33.39 12.74
N HIS A 86 2.73 32.88 11.82
CA HIS A 86 3.44 33.68 10.83
C HIS A 86 3.04 33.34 9.40
N PHE A 87 1.92 33.91 8.98
CA PHE A 87 1.37 33.83 7.62
C PHE A 87 2.02 34.83 6.63
N ILE A 88 3.31 35.02 6.61
CA ILE A 88 3.85 35.98 5.65
C ILE A 88 4.45 35.32 4.41
N TYR A 89 4.94 34.10 4.49
CA TYR A 89 5.34 33.30 3.33
C TYR A 89 5.06 31.82 3.61
N PRO A 90 4.12 31.18 2.89
CA PRO A 90 3.92 29.75 3.03
C PRO A 90 5.22 29.05 2.64
N ASP A 91 5.72 28.19 3.53
CA ASP A 91 6.83 27.31 3.27
C ASP A 91 6.54 26.50 1.99
N LEU A 92 7.27 26.81 0.92
CA LEU A 92 7.05 26.23 -0.41
C LEU A 92 7.13 24.71 -0.34
N GLU A 93 8.06 24.17 0.46
CA GLU A 93 8.25 22.73 0.63
C GLU A 93 7.03 22.08 1.28
N LYS A 94 6.52 22.65 2.38
CA LYS A 94 5.30 22.16 3.04
C LYS A 94 4.09 22.20 2.11
N ASN A 95 3.96 23.26 1.32
CA ASN A 95 2.87 23.38 0.34
C ASN A 95 2.96 22.33 -0.78
N LEU A 96 4.15 22.06 -1.29
CA LEU A 96 4.37 21.02 -2.29
C LEU A 96 4.05 19.63 -1.71
N ILE A 97 4.46 19.36 -0.48
CA ILE A 97 4.14 18.11 0.22
C ILE A 97 2.63 17.96 0.39
N LEU A 98 1.95 18.99 0.91
CA LEU A 98 0.50 18.97 1.11
C LEU A 98 -0.25 18.73 -0.22
N LYS A 99 0.13 19.44 -1.28
CA LYS A 99 -0.45 19.26 -2.62
C LYS A 99 -0.25 17.82 -3.13
N SER A 100 0.96 17.29 -3.00
CA SER A 100 1.29 15.94 -3.45
C SER A 100 0.51 14.87 -2.68
N LEU A 101 0.41 15.01 -1.36
CA LEU A 101 -0.37 14.11 -0.51
C LEU A 101 -1.87 14.18 -0.84
N PHE A 102 -2.39 15.39 -1.07
CA PHE A 102 -3.79 15.58 -1.44
C PHE A 102 -4.11 14.92 -2.78
N ILE A 103 -3.28 15.15 -3.81
CA ILE A 103 -3.45 14.52 -5.13
C ILE A 103 -3.36 12.99 -4.99
N SER A 104 -2.37 12.48 -4.27
CA SER A 104 -2.19 11.03 -4.05
C SER A 104 -3.41 10.42 -3.37
N LYS A 105 -3.96 11.12 -2.36
CA LYS A 105 -5.19 10.72 -1.65
C LYS A 105 -6.37 10.62 -2.62
N VAL A 106 -6.63 11.68 -3.38
CA VAL A 106 -7.78 11.74 -4.30
C VAL A 106 -7.66 10.68 -5.40
N VAL A 107 -6.50 10.57 -6.02
CA VAL A 107 -6.26 9.58 -7.09
C VAL A 107 -6.39 8.15 -6.58
N THR A 108 -5.82 7.85 -5.42
CA THR A 108 -5.87 6.49 -4.86
C THR A 108 -7.27 6.12 -4.40
N TYR A 109 -7.99 7.07 -3.78
CA TYR A 109 -9.38 6.89 -3.42
C TYR A 109 -10.25 6.66 -4.67
N GLY A 110 -10.12 7.50 -5.69
CA GLY A 110 -10.83 7.35 -6.95
C GLY A 110 -10.60 6.01 -7.63
N LYS A 111 -9.37 5.48 -7.58
CA LYS A 111 -9.06 4.15 -8.10
C LYS A 111 -9.86 3.02 -7.43
N CYS A 112 -10.30 3.20 -6.19
CA CYS A 112 -11.11 2.18 -5.51
C CYS A 112 -12.50 2.01 -6.16
N PHE A 113 -13.02 3.03 -6.84
CA PHE A 113 -14.35 3.07 -7.46
C PHE A 113 -14.32 2.94 -8.99
N THR A 114 -13.14 3.00 -9.61
CA THR A 114 -13.00 2.91 -11.06
C THR A 114 -12.55 1.52 -11.49
N GLU A 115 -13.04 1.06 -12.63
CA GLU A 115 -12.53 -0.15 -13.26
C GLU A 115 -11.11 0.11 -13.78
N ALA A 116 -10.17 -0.74 -13.39
CA ALA A 116 -8.80 -0.67 -13.85
C ALA A 116 -8.35 -2.03 -14.35
N LYS A 117 -7.52 -2.03 -15.41
CA LYS A 117 -6.94 -3.25 -15.98
C LYS A 117 -6.16 -3.99 -14.87
N GLY A 118 -6.55 -5.23 -14.57
CA GLY A 118 -5.95 -6.03 -13.48
C GLY A 118 -6.65 -5.93 -12.13
N ARG A 119 -7.61 -5.02 -11.95
CA ARG A 119 -8.42 -4.95 -10.73
C ARG A 119 -9.79 -5.55 -11.01
N ARG A 120 -10.04 -6.75 -10.50
CA ARG A 120 -11.29 -7.51 -10.74
C ARG A 120 -12.46 -7.13 -9.82
N PHE A 121 -12.22 -6.28 -8.84
CA PHE A 121 -13.23 -5.81 -7.91
C PHE A 121 -13.05 -4.31 -7.67
N THR A 122 -14.16 -3.57 -7.76
CA THR A 122 -14.24 -2.14 -7.47
C THR A 122 -15.31 -1.89 -6.42
N LEU A 123 -15.12 -0.86 -5.61
CA LEU A 123 -16.17 -0.39 -4.72
C LEU A 123 -17.28 0.23 -5.56
N GLN A 124 -18.51 0.01 -5.12
CA GLN A 124 -19.70 0.64 -5.69
C GLN A 124 -20.35 1.53 -4.62
N ARG A 125 -21.17 2.49 -5.03
CA ARG A 125 -21.90 3.37 -4.09
C ARG A 125 -22.65 2.59 -3.01
N LYS A 126 -23.19 1.42 -3.32
CA LYS A 126 -23.86 0.54 -2.37
C LYS A 126 -22.97 0.01 -1.23
N HIS A 127 -21.64 -0.02 -1.44
CA HIS A 127 -20.67 -0.45 -0.43
C HIS A 127 -20.30 0.68 0.55
N VAL A 128 -20.69 1.93 0.21
CA VAL A 128 -20.51 3.10 1.09
C VAL A 128 -21.66 3.11 2.11
N PRO A 129 -21.38 3.26 3.43
CA PRO A 129 -22.43 3.41 4.43
C PRO A 129 -23.39 4.53 4.04
N GLU A 130 -24.70 4.32 4.26
CA GLU A 130 -25.77 5.20 3.78
C GLU A 130 -25.55 6.66 4.14
N LYS A 131 -25.16 6.92 5.39
CA LYS A 131 -24.88 8.26 5.90
C LYS A 131 -23.79 9.04 5.15
N TYR A 132 -23.01 8.37 4.28
CA TYR A 132 -21.94 9.02 3.49
C TYR A 132 -22.18 8.94 1.98
N ARG A 133 -23.30 8.35 1.53
CA ARG A 133 -23.56 8.15 0.08
C ARG A 133 -23.78 9.44 -0.68
N ASP A 134 -24.23 10.49 0.01
CA ASP A 134 -24.47 11.80 -0.62
C ASP A 134 -23.19 12.61 -0.83
N LEU A 135 -22.07 12.12 -0.27
CA LEU A 135 -20.74 12.70 -0.49
C LEU A 135 -20.01 12.07 -1.70
N HIS A 136 -20.62 11.08 -2.35
CA HIS A 136 -20.16 10.35 -3.51
C HIS A 136 -21.11 10.56 -4.70
#